data_8e14fbc487ab43172ff0ca3016c7bd8f
#
_entry.id   8e14fbc487ab43172ff0ca3016c7bd8f
#
_cell.length_a   1.000
_cell.length_b   1.000
_cell.length_c   1.000
_cell.angle_alpha   90.00
_cell.angle_beta   90.00
_cell.angle_gamma   90.00
#
_symmetry.space_group_name_H-M   'P 1'
#
loop_
_entity.id
_entity.type
_entity.pdbx_description
1 polymer ?
#
loop_
_entity_poly.entity_id
_entity_poly.type
_entity_poly.pdbx_seq_one_letter_code
_entity_poly.pdbx_strand_id
1 'polypeptide(L)'
;YCDCSRRRLGVQHMKSFLLRYEKEEKIQFEIKEYTDGLNFAEDYDGSLDVVFLDIEMPHMDGMTAARRIRESDQRLGIVFVTNMAQYAICGYEVNAIDFLVKPVSYYVFADKLRKAIRFVNRNTEKEIVLHTEVSVIRLLSSQILYVEKDKNYLVYHTQEGEFRARGTLLVLEQELQKEGFSKCIS
;
A
#
# COMPACT_ATOMS: atom_id res chain seq x y z
N TYR A 1 21.30 -15.82 -25.40
CA TYR A 1 20.26 -14.94 -25.99
C TYR A 1 19.17 -14.74 -24.98
N CYS A 2 19.27 -13.69 -24.20
CA CYS A 2 18.27 -13.31 -23.22
C CYS A 2 17.15 -12.57 -23.94
N ASP A 3 15.96 -13.15 -23.99
CA ASP A 3 14.83 -12.63 -24.78
C ASP A 3 14.25 -11.35 -24.12
N CYS A 4 14.84 -10.20 -24.47
CA CYS A 4 14.36 -8.86 -24.09
C CYS A 4 12.90 -8.61 -24.52
N SER A 5 12.42 -9.32 -25.56
CA SER A 5 11.06 -9.15 -26.08
C SER A 5 10.00 -9.75 -25.15
N ARG A 6 10.25 -10.91 -24.56
CA ARG A 6 9.33 -11.56 -23.62
C ARG A 6 9.14 -10.77 -22.32
N ARG A 7 10.18 -10.06 -21.86
CA ARG A 7 10.08 -9.23 -20.64
C ARG A 7 9.25 -7.98 -20.87
N ARG A 8 9.47 -7.27 -22.00
CA ARG A 8 8.65 -6.11 -22.36
C ARG A 8 7.17 -6.49 -22.51
N LEU A 9 6.88 -7.64 -23.11
CA LEU A 9 5.52 -8.18 -23.20
C LEU A 9 4.92 -8.44 -21.82
N GLY A 10 5.70 -8.96 -20.87
CA GLY A 10 5.26 -9.19 -19.49
C GLY A 10 4.88 -7.91 -18.75
N VAL A 11 5.73 -6.87 -18.82
CA VAL A 11 5.46 -5.56 -18.20
C VAL A 11 4.25 -4.89 -18.82
N GLN A 12 4.16 -4.89 -20.16
CA GLN A 12 3.00 -4.32 -20.87
C GLN A 12 1.70 -5.07 -20.55
N HIS A 13 1.77 -6.38 -20.37
CA HIS A 13 0.61 -7.18 -19.98
C HIS A 13 0.13 -6.83 -18.58
N MET A 14 1.04 -6.72 -17.62
CA MET A 14 0.72 -6.28 -16.25
C MET A 14 0.16 -4.86 -16.24
N LYS A 15 0.74 -3.94 -17.01
CA LYS A 15 0.22 -2.58 -17.17
C LYS A 15 -1.20 -2.57 -17.74
N SER A 16 -1.51 -3.41 -18.72
CA SER A 16 -2.87 -3.55 -19.26
C SER A 16 -3.87 -4.03 -18.21
N PHE A 17 -3.44 -4.89 -17.29
CA PHE A 17 -4.26 -5.33 -16.16
C PHE A 17 -4.52 -4.21 -15.15
N LEU A 18 -3.49 -3.40 -14.83
CA LEU A 18 -3.65 -2.23 -13.97
C LEU A 18 -4.66 -1.25 -14.56
N LEU A 19 -4.51 -0.88 -15.84
CA LEU A 19 -5.42 0.03 -16.53
C LEU A 19 -6.86 -0.50 -16.63
N ARG A 20 -7.01 -1.82 -16.75
CA ARG A 20 -8.33 -2.45 -16.70
C ARG A 20 -8.94 -2.36 -15.31
N TYR A 21 -8.16 -2.63 -14.27
CA TYR A 21 -8.59 -2.56 -12.87
C TYR A 21 -8.99 -1.14 -12.46
N GLU A 22 -8.23 -0.11 -12.90
CA GLU A 22 -8.59 1.30 -12.70
C GLU A 22 -10.00 1.61 -13.20
N LYS A 23 -10.34 1.12 -14.40
CA LYS A 23 -11.67 1.34 -15.01
C LYS A 23 -12.77 0.60 -14.26
N GLU A 24 -12.50 -0.62 -13.81
CA GLU A 24 -13.49 -1.45 -13.10
C GLU A 24 -13.79 -0.90 -11.70
N GLU A 25 -12.76 -0.49 -10.96
CA GLU A 25 -12.89 -0.02 -9.56
C GLU A 25 -12.97 1.51 -9.43
N LYS A 26 -12.85 2.28 -10.54
CA LYS A 26 -12.88 3.76 -10.59
C LYS A 26 -11.80 4.41 -9.71
N ILE A 27 -10.62 3.86 -9.71
CA ILE A 27 -9.42 4.37 -9.04
C ILE A 27 -8.37 4.76 -10.08
N GLN A 28 -7.31 5.46 -9.67
CA GLN A 28 -6.18 5.82 -10.52
C GLN A 28 -4.89 5.40 -9.85
N PHE A 29 -3.93 4.90 -10.65
CA PHE A 29 -2.59 4.55 -10.21
C PHE A 29 -1.55 5.45 -10.88
N GLU A 30 -0.56 5.87 -10.13
CA GLU A 30 0.69 6.35 -10.70
C GLU A 30 1.60 5.13 -10.94
N ILE A 31 1.91 4.84 -12.20
CA ILE A 31 2.66 3.65 -12.59
C ILE A 31 4.08 4.05 -12.96
N LYS A 32 5.06 3.56 -12.19
CA LYS A 32 6.49 3.64 -12.51
C LYS A 32 6.96 2.29 -13.04
N GLU A 33 7.81 2.29 -14.07
CA GLU A 33 8.36 1.08 -14.68
C GLU A 33 9.88 1.06 -14.52
N TYR A 34 10.41 -0.09 -14.07
CA TYR A 34 11.84 -0.33 -13.91
C TYR A 34 12.28 -1.48 -14.81
N THR A 35 13.48 -1.40 -15.36
CA THR A 35 14.00 -2.39 -16.32
C THR A 35 14.64 -3.59 -15.65
N ASP A 36 15.17 -3.41 -14.45
CA ASP A 36 15.84 -4.44 -13.66
C ASP A 36 15.85 -4.11 -12.16
N GLY A 37 16.30 -5.06 -11.34
CA GLY A 37 16.32 -4.92 -9.88
C GLY A 37 17.33 -3.88 -9.37
N LEU A 38 18.41 -3.64 -10.10
CA LEU A 38 19.42 -2.66 -9.69
C LEU A 38 18.87 -1.24 -9.83
N ASN A 39 18.32 -0.90 -11.01
CA ASN A 39 17.69 0.40 -11.25
C ASN A 39 16.54 0.64 -10.27
N PHE A 40 15.72 -0.38 -9.98
CA PHE A 40 14.68 -0.27 -8.98
C PHE A 40 15.24 0.06 -7.59
N ALA A 41 16.28 -0.65 -7.15
CA ALA A 41 16.85 -0.46 -5.81
C ALA A 41 17.63 0.87 -5.66
N GLU A 42 18.20 1.41 -6.74
CA GLU A 42 18.93 2.68 -6.73
C GLU A 42 18.01 3.90 -6.83
N ASP A 43 16.94 3.80 -7.64
CA ASP A 43 15.98 4.89 -7.87
C ASP A 43 14.84 4.92 -6.84
N TYR A 44 14.81 3.95 -5.90
CA TYR A 44 13.75 3.86 -4.91
C TYR A 44 13.81 5.01 -3.90
N ASP A 45 12.77 5.84 -3.89
CA ASP A 45 12.64 7.04 -3.07
C ASP A 45 11.62 6.92 -1.91
N GLY A 46 11.05 5.73 -1.72
CA GLY A 46 10.00 5.49 -0.70
C GLY A 46 8.60 5.95 -1.11
N SER A 47 8.40 6.40 -2.34
CA SER A 47 7.09 6.92 -2.82
C SER A 47 6.13 5.85 -3.33
N LEU A 48 6.59 4.60 -3.48
CA LEU A 48 5.76 3.52 -4.00
C LEU A 48 4.99 2.81 -2.89
N ASP A 49 3.72 2.57 -3.12
CA ASP A 49 2.87 1.78 -2.22
C ASP A 49 3.01 0.27 -2.47
N VAL A 50 3.07 -0.13 -3.74
CA VAL A 50 3.13 -1.53 -4.17
C VAL A 50 4.09 -1.70 -5.33
N VAL A 51 4.87 -2.78 -5.31
CA VAL A 51 5.69 -3.22 -6.44
C VAL A 51 5.33 -4.64 -6.87
N PHE A 52 5.19 -4.84 -8.18
CA PHE A 52 5.17 -6.16 -8.81
C PHE A 52 6.56 -6.47 -9.34
N LEU A 53 7.22 -7.44 -8.74
CA LEU A 53 8.66 -7.67 -8.92
C LEU A 53 8.92 -9.05 -9.50
N ASP A 54 9.56 -9.11 -10.67
CA ASP A 54 10.03 -10.39 -11.20
C ASP A 54 11.28 -10.83 -10.45
N ILE A 55 11.38 -12.11 -10.13
CA ILE A 55 12.60 -12.66 -9.52
C ILE A 55 13.70 -12.78 -10.56
N GLU A 56 13.38 -13.21 -11.76
CA GLU A 56 14.35 -13.42 -12.85
C GLU A 56 14.66 -12.12 -13.58
N MET A 57 15.49 -11.27 -13.01
CA MET A 57 15.92 -10.01 -13.64
C MET A 57 17.45 -10.00 -13.84
N PRO A 58 17.98 -9.26 -14.85
CA PRO A 58 19.39 -9.07 -15.03
C PRO A 58 19.97 -8.18 -13.94
N HIS A 59 21.31 -8.20 -13.81
CA HIS A 59 22.10 -7.42 -12.87
C HIS A 59 21.81 -7.73 -11.41
N MET A 60 20.59 -7.51 -10.96
CA MET A 60 20.12 -7.84 -9.61
C MET A 60 18.78 -8.56 -9.71
N ASP A 61 18.70 -9.77 -9.11
CA ASP A 61 17.43 -10.50 -9.04
C ASP A 61 16.42 -9.83 -8.09
N GLY A 62 15.12 -10.12 -8.28
CA GLY A 62 14.06 -9.49 -7.52
C GLY A 62 14.10 -9.77 -6.03
N MET A 63 14.59 -10.92 -5.60
CA MET A 63 14.73 -11.23 -4.16
C MET A 63 15.81 -10.37 -3.51
N THR A 64 16.94 -10.20 -4.18
CA THR A 64 18.06 -9.35 -3.71
C THR A 64 17.61 -7.88 -3.66
N ALA A 65 16.90 -7.40 -4.70
CA ALA A 65 16.33 -6.06 -4.71
C ALA A 65 15.34 -5.87 -3.55
N ALA A 66 14.43 -6.82 -3.33
CA ALA A 66 13.46 -6.78 -2.25
C ALA A 66 14.14 -6.75 -0.86
N ARG A 67 15.18 -7.55 -0.61
CA ARG A 67 15.93 -7.51 0.65
C ARG A 67 16.57 -6.15 0.88
N ARG A 68 17.19 -5.57 -0.15
CA ARG A 68 17.81 -4.24 -0.06
C ARG A 68 16.80 -3.16 0.28
N ILE A 69 15.61 -3.18 -0.34
CA ILE A 69 14.54 -2.24 -0.02
C ILE A 69 14.05 -2.43 1.41
N ARG A 70 13.90 -3.67 1.89
CA ARG A 70 13.44 -3.95 3.25
C ARG A 70 14.38 -3.42 4.34
N GLU A 71 15.66 -3.17 4.05
CA GLU A 71 16.59 -2.52 4.99
C GLU A 71 16.15 -1.09 5.32
N SER A 72 15.50 -0.40 4.39
CA SER A 72 15.06 1.00 4.52
C SER A 72 13.55 1.17 4.63
N ASP A 73 12.76 0.28 4.00
CA ASP A 73 11.29 0.39 3.96
C ASP A 73 10.60 -0.95 4.22
N GLN A 74 9.89 -1.00 5.35
CA GLN A 74 9.05 -2.13 5.75
C GLN A 74 7.60 -2.02 5.26
N ARG A 75 7.19 -0.86 4.70
CA ARG A 75 5.80 -0.57 4.33
C ARG A 75 5.48 -0.92 2.88
N LEU A 76 6.47 -0.85 1.99
CA LEU A 76 6.29 -1.18 0.58
C LEU A 76 5.61 -2.55 0.42
N GLY A 77 4.50 -2.59 -0.28
CA GLY A 77 3.83 -3.83 -0.65
C GLY A 77 4.58 -4.57 -1.76
N ILE A 78 5.15 -5.74 -1.49
CA ILE A 78 5.88 -6.52 -2.50
C ILE A 78 5.03 -7.71 -2.95
N VAL A 79 4.79 -7.82 -4.25
CA VAL A 79 4.16 -8.97 -4.90
C VAL A 79 5.12 -9.52 -5.96
N PHE A 80 5.57 -10.74 -5.80
CA PHE A 80 6.43 -11.37 -6.80
C PHE A 80 5.66 -11.90 -7.99
N VAL A 81 6.22 -11.75 -9.21
CA VAL A 81 5.63 -12.24 -10.46
C VAL A 81 6.69 -12.99 -11.23
N THR A 82 6.70 -14.33 -11.21
CA THR A 82 7.81 -15.12 -11.76
C THR A 82 7.37 -16.45 -12.34
N ASN A 83 8.23 -17.09 -13.14
CA ASN A 83 8.04 -18.48 -13.56
C ASN A 83 8.42 -19.51 -12.48
N MET A 84 9.12 -19.08 -11.44
CA MET A 84 9.75 -19.95 -10.43
C MET A 84 8.90 -20.09 -9.17
N ALA A 85 7.93 -20.98 -9.18
CA ALA A 85 7.04 -21.23 -8.04
C ALA A 85 7.79 -21.64 -6.75
N GLN A 86 8.98 -22.27 -6.86
CA GLN A 86 9.79 -22.67 -5.71
C GLN A 86 10.27 -21.52 -4.83
N TYR A 87 10.34 -20.29 -5.38
CA TYR A 87 10.72 -19.11 -4.60
C TYR A 87 9.58 -18.54 -3.73
N ALA A 88 8.37 -19.09 -3.81
CA ALA A 88 7.26 -18.65 -2.96
C ALA A 88 7.60 -18.73 -1.46
N ILE A 89 8.38 -19.73 -1.05
CA ILE A 89 8.84 -19.89 0.35
C ILE A 89 9.79 -18.75 0.76
N CYS A 90 10.69 -18.34 -0.14
CA CYS A 90 11.62 -17.26 0.13
C CYS A 90 10.97 -15.87 0.25
N GLY A 91 9.74 -15.71 -0.27
CA GLY A 91 8.97 -14.48 -0.13
C GLY A 91 8.67 -14.09 1.33
N TYR A 92 8.64 -15.07 2.25
CA TYR A 92 8.48 -14.80 3.68
C TYR A 92 9.65 -14.00 4.28
N GLU A 93 10.87 -14.16 3.78
CA GLU A 93 12.05 -13.43 4.28
C GLU A 93 11.93 -11.91 4.09
N VAL A 94 11.21 -11.48 3.04
CA VAL A 94 11.01 -10.08 2.71
C VAL A 94 9.59 -9.60 2.99
N ASN A 95 8.80 -10.36 3.76
CA ASN A 95 7.41 -10.06 4.04
C ASN A 95 6.62 -9.70 2.77
N ALA A 96 6.77 -10.51 1.72
CA ALA A 96 5.98 -10.32 0.50
C ALA A 96 4.50 -10.56 0.78
N ILE A 97 3.65 -9.73 0.20
CA ILE A 97 2.18 -9.82 0.35
C ILE A 97 1.67 -11.08 -0.33
N ASP A 98 2.21 -11.37 -1.53
CA ASP A 98 1.76 -12.51 -2.32
C ASP A 98 2.74 -12.85 -3.45
N PHE A 99 2.39 -13.90 -4.17
CA PHE A 99 3.17 -14.47 -5.25
C PHE A 99 2.28 -14.79 -6.46
N LEU A 100 2.72 -14.41 -7.65
CA LEU A 100 2.06 -14.67 -8.92
C LEU A 100 2.96 -15.54 -9.80
N VAL A 101 2.48 -16.72 -10.19
CA VAL A 101 3.20 -17.59 -11.11
C VAL A 101 2.74 -17.31 -12.54
N LYS A 102 3.68 -17.05 -13.44
CA LYS A 102 3.42 -16.85 -14.86
C LYS A 102 3.00 -18.19 -15.52
N PRO A 103 2.04 -18.21 -16.45
CA PRO A 103 1.31 -17.05 -17.01
C PRO A 103 0.21 -16.54 -16.07
N VAL A 104 0.14 -15.22 -15.87
CA VAL A 104 -0.82 -14.57 -14.97
C VAL A 104 -2.10 -14.25 -15.73
N SER A 105 -3.24 -14.69 -15.22
CA SER A 105 -4.55 -14.25 -15.70
C SER A 105 -5.00 -12.97 -15.00
N TYR A 106 -5.86 -12.18 -15.66
CA TYR A 106 -6.40 -10.95 -15.07
C TYR A 106 -7.08 -11.17 -13.72
N TYR A 107 -7.90 -12.22 -13.59
CA TYR A 107 -8.65 -12.48 -12.35
C TYR A 107 -7.72 -12.76 -11.16
N VAL A 108 -6.66 -13.55 -11.38
CA VAL A 108 -5.66 -13.84 -10.36
C VAL A 108 -4.89 -12.57 -10.00
N PHE A 109 -4.51 -11.77 -11.01
CA PHE A 109 -3.85 -10.48 -10.80
C PHE A 109 -4.71 -9.53 -9.97
N ALA A 110 -5.98 -9.34 -10.35
CA ALA A 110 -6.91 -8.44 -9.67
C ALA A 110 -7.13 -8.84 -8.20
N ASP A 111 -7.20 -10.15 -7.90
CA ASP A 111 -7.30 -10.63 -6.51
C ASP A 111 -6.06 -10.25 -5.69
N LYS A 112 -4.85 -10.47 -6.24
CA LYS A 112 -3.60 -10.11 -5.55
C LYS A 112 -3.40 -8.60 -5.43
N LEU A 113 -3.77 -7.84 -6.45
CA LEU A 113 -3.77 -6.38 -6.38
C LEU A 113 -4.73 -5.86 -5.29
N ARG A 114 -5.94 -6.41 -5.20
CA ARG A 114 -6.88 -6.06 -4.13
C ARG A 114 -6.32 -6.37 -2.75
N LYS A 115 -5.61 -7.49 -2.59
CA LYS A 115 -4.92 -7.83 -1.34
C LYS A 115 -3.80 -6.83 -1.03
N ALA A 116 -3.03 -6.43 -2.05
CA ALA A 116 -1.96 -5.45 -1.90
C ALA A 116 -2.51 -4.07 -1.51
N ILE A 117 -3.58 -3.59 -2.14
CA ILE A 117 -4.24 -2.34 -1.78
C ILE A 117 -4.74 -2.38 -0.32
N ARG A 118 -5.35 -3.47 0.12
CA ARG A 118 -5.78 -3.62 1.52
C ARG A 118 -4.60 -3.60 2.50
N PHE A 119 -3.46 -4.19 2.12
CA PHE A 119 -2.25 -4.17 2.93
C PHE A 119 -1.72 -2.74 3.10
N VAL A 120 -1.63 -1.99 2.01
CA VAL A 120 -1.21 -0.58 2.02
C VAL A 120 -2.15 0.24 2.89
N ASN A 121 -3.45 0.16 2.65
CA ASN A 121 -4.44 0.93 3.42
C ASN A 121 -4.33 0.64 4.93
N ARG A 122 -4.14 -0.61 5.34
CA ARG A 122 -3.94 -0.97 6.76
C ARG A 122 -2.65 -0.39 7.33
N ASN A 123 -1.58 -0.33 6.55
CA ASN A 123 -0.29 0.16 7.00
C ASN A 123 -0.19 1.70 6.98
N THR A 124 -1.05 2.36 6.23
CA THR A 124 -1.20 3.83 6.20
C THR A 124 -2.24 4.33 7.20
N GLU A 125 -3.12 3.46 7.70
CA GLU A 125 -4.10 3.82 8.72
C GLU A 125 -3.42 4.31 9.99
N LYS A 126 -3.69 5.55 10.35
CA LYS A 126 -3.17 6.13 11.57
C LYS A 126 -4.02 5.72 12.77
N GLU A 127 -3.36 5.19 13.80
CA GLU A 127 -3.99 4.93 15.08
C GLU A 127 -4.07 6.26 15.86
N ILE A 128 -5.29 6.65 16.19
CA ILE A 128 -5.58 7.83 17.00
C ILE A 128 -5.91 7.37 18.40
N VAL A 129 -5.09 7.79 19.36
CA VAL A 129 -5.30 7.45 20.76
C VAL A 129 -6.10 8.55 21.43
N LEU A 130 -7.33 8.24 21.84
CA LEU A 130 -8.22 9.15 22.54
C LEU A 130 -8.14 8.91 24.04
N HIS A 131 -7.80 9.94 24.78
CA HIS A 131 -7.91 9.95 26.24
C HIS A 131 -9.27 10.49 26.64
N THR A 132 -10.20 9.59 26.93
CA THR A 132 -11.51 9.95 27.47
C THR A 132 -11.43 10.09 28.99
N GLU A 133 -12.48 10.57 29.63
CA GLU A 133 -12.53 10.70 31.09
C GLU A 133 -12.52 9.33 31.83
N VAL A 134 -12.88 8.25 31.13
CA VAL A 134 -13.09 6.93 31.71
C VAL A 134 -12.05 5.91 31.22
N SER A 135 -11.52 6.08 30.01
CA SER A 135 -10.68 5.09 29.35
C SER A 135 -9.77 5.70 28.28
N VAL A 136 -8.80 4.91 27.83
CA VAL A 136 -8.02 5.19 26.63
C VAL A 136 -8.58 4.33 25.49
N ILE A 137 -9.00 4.98 24.42
CA ILE A 137 -9.60 4.35 23.25
C ILE A 137 -8.65 4.53 22.07
N ARG A 138 -8.48 3.49 21.28
CA ARG A 138 -7.69 3.51 20.05
C ARG A 138 -8.64 3.37 18.87
N LEU A 139 -8.62 4.36 17.99
CA LEU A 139 -9.40 4.39 16.75
C LEU A 139 -8.45 4.41 15.55
N LEU A 140 -8.80 3.70 14.51
CA LEU A 140 -8.15 3.87 13.23
C LEU A 140 -8.76 5.08 12.51
N SER A 141 -7.96 5.82 11.75
CA SER A 141 -8.45 6.99 10.99
C SER A 141 -9.64 6.62 10.09
N SER A 142 -9.64 5.42 9.52
CA SER A 142 -10.74 4.89 8.69
C SER A 142 -12.06 4.63 9.42
N GLN A 143 -12.04 4.51 10.74
CA GLN A 143 -13.26 4.32 11.55
C GLN A 143 -13.98 5.64 11.83
N ILE A 144 -13.30 6.77 11.64
CA ILE A 144 -13.83 8.10 11.96
C ILE A 144 -14.60 8.63 10.74
N LEU A 145 -15.88 8.88 10.92
CA LEU A 145 -16.75 9.47 9.90
C LEU A 145 -16.55 10.98 9.84
N TYR A 146 -16.60 11.64 10.98
CA TYR A 146 -16.30 13.06 11.15
C TYR A 146 -15.99 13.38 12.61
N VAL A 147 -15.40 14.55 12.85
CA VAL A 147 -15.13 15.06 14.20
C VAL A 147 -15.67 16.48 14.32
N GLU A 148 -16.40 16.73 15.37
CA GLU A 148 -16.88 18.06 15.68
C GLU A 148 -16.34 18.57 17.02
N LYS A 149 -16.36 19.89 17.18
CA LYS A 149 -15.92 20.54 18.41
C LYS A 149 -17.15 20.89 19.28
N ASP A 150 -17.16 20.37 20.49
CA ASP A 150 -18.09 20.78 21.53
C ASP A 150 -17.32 21.40 22.71
N LYS A 151 -17.28 22.74 22.77
CA LYS A 151 -16.54 23.53 23.77
C LYS A 151 -15.06 23.17 23.83
N ASN A 152 -14.61 22.45 24.87
CA ASN A 152 -13.25 22.00 25.09
C ASN A 152 -13.00 20.54 24.71
N TYR A 153 -13.98 19.92 24.08
CA TYR A 153 -13.94 18.52 23.66
C TYR A 153 -14.03 18.40 22.16
N LEU A 154 -13.47 17.32 21.66
CA LEU A 154 -13.68 16.81 20.31
C LEU A 154 -14.59 15.58 20.43
N VAL A 155 -15.65 15.55 19.64
CA VAL A 155 -16.57 14.43 19.53
C VAL A 155 -16.27 13.69 18.23
N TYR A 156 -15.80 12.47 18.36
CA TYR A 156 -15.46 11.60 17.24
C TYR A 156 -16.66 10.72 16.93
N HIS A 157 -17.26 10.92 15.76
CA HIS A 157 -18.36 10.10 15.27
C HIS A 157 -17.82 8.94 14.44
N THR A 158 -18.14 7.73 14.85
CA THR A 158 -17.71 6.49 14.18
C THR A 158 -18.91 5.60 13.87
N GLN A 159 -18.70 4.52 13.14
CA GLN A 159 -19.76 3.51 12.90
C GLN A 159 -20.18 2.78 14.17
N GLU A 160 -19.32 2.72 15.19
CA GLU A 160 -19.56 2.00 16.45
C GLU A 160 -20.14 2.90 17.54
N GLY A 161 -20.16 4.24 17.32
CA GLY A 161 -20.68 5.19 18.29
C GLY A 161 -19.86 6.49 18.35
N GLU A 162 -20.12 7.27 19.41
CA GLU A 162 -19.50 8.57 19.63
C GLU A 162 -18.49 8.47 20.78
N PHE A 163 -17.32 9.03 20.56
CA PHE A 163 -16.26 9.11 21.57
C PHE A 163 -15.89 10.56 21.84
N ARG A 164 -15.80 10.94 23.08
CA ARG A 164 -15.53 12.30 23.53
C ARG A 164 -14.16 12.38 24.20
N ALA A 165 -13.26 13.21 23.67
CA ALA A 165 -11.95 13.42 24.24
C ALA A 165 -11.61 14.91 24.34
N ARG A 166 -10.80 15.31 25.32
CA ARG A 166 -10.30 16.67 25.41
C ARG A 166 -9.32 16.95 24.26
N GLY A 167 -9.51 18.04 23.54
CA GLY A 167 -8.61 18.39 22.44
C GLY A 167 -9.03 19.67 21.72
N THR A 168 -8.19 20.05 20.77
CA THR A 168 -8.46 21.19 19.88
C THR A 168 -8.43 20.74 18.44
N LEU A 169 -9.28 21.33 17.61
CA LEU A 169 -9.31 21.05 16.16
C LEU A 169 -7.95 21.30 15.50
N LEU A 170 -7.19 22.28 15.98
CA LEU A 170 -5.87 22.63 15.42
C LEU A 170 -4.87 21.47 15.53
N VAL A 171 -4.83 20.80 16.68
CA VAL A 171 -3.94 19.64 16.89
C VAL A 171 -4.41 18.45 16.04
N LEU A 172 -5.72 18.22 16.03
CA LEU A 172 -6.30 17.15 15.22
C LEU A 172 -6.10 17.37 13.71
N GLU A 173 -6.22 18.62 13.25
CA GLU A 173 -5.99 18.99 11.85
C GLU A 173 -4.55 18.67 11.42
N GLN A 174 -3.56 18.97 12.24
CA GLN A 174 -2.16 18.61 11.99
C GLN A 174 -1.93 17.09 11.95
N GLU A 175 -2.68 16.35 12.76
CA GLU A 175 -2.58 14.89 12.82
C GLU A 175 -3.26 14.18 11.65
N LEU A 176 -4.39 14.70 11.17
CA LEU A 176 -5.26 14.05 10.17
C LEU A 176 -5.10 14.61 8.75
N GLN A 177 -4.40 15.74 8.56
CA GLN A 177 -4.23 16.38 7.24
C GLN A 177 -3.58 15.44 6.21
N LYS A 178 -2.71 14.54 6.67
CA LYS A 178 -2.05 13.54 5.83
C LYS A 178 -2.94 12.34 5.48
N GLU A 179 -4.09 12.19 6.15
CA GLU A 179 -5.00 11.05 6.04
C GLU A 179 -6.23 11.35 5.19
N GLY A 180 -6.20 12.43 4.40
CA GLY A 180 -7.31 12.79 3.52
C GLY A 180 -8.51 13.46 4.20
N PHE A 181 -8.40 13.83 5.48
CA PHE A 181 -9.43 14.61 6.15
C PHE A 181 -9.37 16.07 5.73
N SER A 182 -10.52 16.63 5.40
CA SER A 182 -10.68 18.04 5.07
C SER A 182 -11.57 18.72 6.10
N LYS A 183 -11.23 19.99 6.39
CA LYS A 183 -12.03 20.84 7.28
C LYS A 183 -13.26 21.35 6.56
N CYS A 184 -14.42 21.00 7.09
CA CYS A 184 -15.69 21.63 6.69
C CYS A 184 -15.93 22.84 7.60
N ILE A 185 -16.08 24.02 7.00
CA ILE A 185 -16.47 25.25 7.71
C ILE A 185 -17.98 25.36 7.51
N SER A 186 -18.75 25.25 8.58
CA SER A 186 -20.17 25.60 8.63
C SER A 186 -20.35 27.00 9.16
#